data_d2a3ce4d0c28f3281fe8eb4e19e0b1ec
#
_entry.id   d2a3ce4d0c28f3281fe8eb4e19e0b1ec
#
_cell.length_a   1.000
_cell.length_b   1.000
_cell.length_c   1.000
_cell.angle_alpha   90.00
_cell.angle_beta   90.00
_cell.angle_gamma   90.00
#
_symmetry.space_group_name_H-M   'P 1'
#
loop_
_entity.id
_entity.type
_entity.pdbx_description
1 polymer ?
#
loop_
_entity_poly.entity_id
_entity_poly.type
_entity_poly.pdbx_seq_one_letter_code
_entity_poly.pdbx_strand_id
1 'polypeptide(L)'
;SRGLGDVYKRQALDMARGDFVILADHDDTLPPNAFYEVVKAINENPDCQVIYSDEDKLDMDGKALFDPHFKPDFNPDLLTSVNYICHLFVIRQDLLKQVGGFRQEFDGAQDYDFIFRCTEAAKRVYHIPKVLYHWRCHQNSTASNPESKMYAFEAGSRAIMAHYERMGIPAVKVEKGVDYGIYHTTFEIQGEPLVSVIIPNKDHSQDLDVCVRSLMEKSSYRNLEFIIVENNSSQKETFAYYAVSYTHLTLPTILRV
;
A
#
# COMPACT_ATOMS: atom_id res chain seq x y z
N SER A 1 21.47 -19.19 12.68
CA SER A 1 21.89 -17.88 13.20
C SER A 1 21.07 -16.72 12.61
N ARG A 2 19.73 -16.80 12.72
CA ARG A 2 18.82 -15.80 12.11
C ARG A 2 18.87 -14.40 12.75
N GLY A 3 19.41 -14.24 13.95
CA GLY A 3 19.50 -12.93 14.63
C GLY A 3 20.80 -12.15 14.45
N LEU A 4 21.84 -12.75 13.87
CA LEU A 4 23.13 -12.06 13.74
C LEU A 4 23.14 -11.01 12.61
N GLY A 5 22.48 -11.28 11.49
CA GLY A 5 22.38 -10.34 10.37
C GLY A 5 21.72 -9.03 10.78
N ASP A 6 20.67 -9.12 11.58
CA ASP A 6 19.88 -7.96 12.02
C ASP A 6 20.63 -7.09 13.05
N VAL A 7 21.46 -7.71 13.90
CA VAL A 7 22.37 -7.00 14.81
C VAL A 7 23.40 -6.19 14.02
N TYR A 8 23.98 -6.76 12.97
CA TYR A 8 24.95 -6.07 12.14
C TYR A 8 24.34 -4.93 11.31
N LYS A 9 23.13 -5.12 10.80
CA LYS A 9 22.39 -4.03 10.09
C LYS A 9 22.18 -2.83 11.02
N ARG A 10 21.81 -3.05 12.29
CA ARG A 10 21.67 -1.99 13.30
C ARG A 10 22.98 -1.26 13.55
N GLN A 11 24.06 -2.00 13.76
CA GLN A 11 25.39 -1.42 13.98
C GLN A 11 25.89 -0.62 12.77
N ALA A 12 25.60 -1.09 11.55
CA ALA A 12 25.99 -0.40 10.33
C ALA A 12 25.25 0.94 10.18
N LEU A 13 23.96 1.01 10.53
CA LEU A 13 23.21 2.27 10.55
C LEU A 13 23.80 3.29 11.52
N ASP A 14 24.23 2.86 12.72
CA ASP A 14 24.87 3.74 13.71
C ASP A 14 26.22 4.30 13.24
N MET A 15 26.88 3.59 12.32
CA MET A 15 28.16 4.03 11.73
C MET A 15 27.98 4.97 10.54
N ALA A 16 26.80 5.07 9.97
CA ALA A 16 26.55 5.89 8.78
C ALA A 16 26.73 7.39 9.08
N ARG A 17 27.50 8.09 8.23
CA ARG A 17 27.86 9.52 8.39
C ARG A 17 27.44 10.38 7.20
N GLY A 18 26.89 9.77 6.15
CA GLY A 18 26.43 10.48 4.95
C GLY A 18 25.16 11.30 5.24
N ASP A 19 24.92 12.32 4.44
CA ASP A 19 23.68 13.10 4.52
C ASP A 19 22.44 12.26 4.18
N PHE A 20 22.62 11.23 3.35
CA PHE A 20 21.62 10.20 3.03
C PHE A 20 22.20 8.81 3.21
N VAL A 21 21.36 7.88 3.60
CA VAL A 21 21.69 6.46 3.80
C VAL A 21 20.87 5.63 2.83
N ILE A 22 21.52 4.69 2.15
CA ILE A 22 20.89 3.73 1.24
C ILE A 22 20.96 2.35 1.87
N LEU A 23 19.85 1.64 1.88
CA LEU A 23 19.79 0.25 2.30
C LEU A 23 20.00 -0.66 1.08
N ALA A 24 20.99 -1.53 1.15
CA ALA A 24 21.27 -2.52 0.11
C ALA A 24 21.62 -3.86 0.75
N ASP A 25 21.15 -4.95 0.19
CA ASP A 25 21.57 -6.29 0.59
C ASP A 25 22.87 -6.66 -0.13
N HIS A 26 23.68 -7.50 0.53
CA HIS A 26 25.07 -7.77 0.14
C HIS A 26 25.21 -8.63 -1.14
N ASP A 27 24.14 -9.28 -1.55
CA ASP A 27 24.05 -10.18 -2.71
C ASP A 27 23.32 -9.56 -3.91
N ASP A 28 22.78 -8.34 -3.72
CA ASP A 28 22.08 -7.58 -4.76
C ASP A 28 23.00 -6.67 -5.55
N THR A 29 22.48 -6.08 -6.61
CA THR A 29 23.25 -5.15 -7.45
C THR A 29 22.44 -3.90 -7.79
N LEU A 30 23.16 -2.83 -8.10
CA LEU A 30 22.58 -1.58 -8.57
C LEU A 30 23.08 -1.27 -9.99
N PRO A 31 22.23 -0.71 -10.87
CA PRO A 31 22.70 -0.24 -12.16
C PRO A 31 23.69 0.93 -11.99
N PRO A 32 24.61 1.14 -12.95
CA PRO A 32 25.69 2.13 -12.84
C PRO A 32 25.23 3.56 -12.61
N ASN A 33 24.01 3.91 -13.01
CA ASN A 33 23.41 5.24 -12.86
C ASN A 33 22.59 5.41 -11.58
N ALA A 34 22.46 4.40 -10.70
CA ALA A 34 21.59 4.46 -9.54
C ALA A 34 21.90 5.66 -8.63
N PHE A 35 23.16 5.85 -8.25
CA PHE A 35 23.54 6.98 -7.39
C PHE A 35 23.39 8.34 -8.08
N TYR A 36 23.60 8.41 -9.39
CA TYR A 36 23.34 9.63 -10.14
C TYR A 36 21.88 10.02 -10.07
N GLU A 37 20.95 9.09 -10.27
CA GLU A 37 19.51 9.35 -10.22
C GLU A 37 19.05 9.72 -8.81
N VAL A 38 19.61 9.10 -7.78
CA VAL A 38 19.33 9.46 -6.38
C VAL A 38 19.81 10.88 -6.08
N VAL A 39 21.05 11.24 -6.43
CA VAL A 39 21.59 12.61 -6.20
C VAL A 39 20.82 13.65 -7.00
N LYS A 40 20.44 13.32 -8.23
CA LYS A 40 19.57 14.17 -9.06
C LYS A 40 18.23 14.43 -8.37
N ALA A 41 17.57 13.37 -7.88
CA ALA A 41 16.29 13.48 -7.16
C ALA A 41 16.41 14.35 -5.90
N ILE A 42 17.50 14.20 -5.13
CA ILE A 42 17.80 15.03 -3.95
C ILE A 42 17.93 16.51 -4.33
N ASN A 43 18.67 16.82 -5.39
CA ASN A 43 18.89 18.20 -5.84
C ASN A 43 17.63 18.86 -6.37
N GLU A 44 16.77 18.10 -7.04
CA GLU A 44 15.49 18.57 -7.57
C GLU A 44 14.39 18.67 -6.50
N ASN A 45 14.54 17.94 -5.39
CA ASN A 45 13.57 17.87 -4.29
C ASN A 45 14.26 18.02 -2.93
N PRO A 46 14.77 19.21 -2.57
CA PRO A 46 15.59 19.42 -1.37
C PRO A 46 14.84 19.19 -0.04
N ASP A 47 13.52 19.22 -0.04
CA ASP A 47 12.64 18.91 1.09
C ASP A 47 12.39 17.40 1.28
N CYS A 48 12.84 16.58 0.33
CA CYS A 48 12.65 15.14 0.37
C CYS A 48 13.50 14.50 1.48
N GLN A 49 12.89 13.59 2.23
CA GLN A 49 13.55 12.87 3.32
C GLN A 49 13.57 11.36 3.11
N VAL A 50 12.67 10.85 2.28
CA VAL A 50 12.61 9.44 1.87
C VAL A 50 12.52 9.38 0.35
N ILE A 51 13.34 8.52 -0.25
CA ILE A 51 13.32 8.27 -1.70
C ILE A 51 13.27 6.75 -1.90
N TYR A 52 12.51 6.30 -2.86
CA TYR A 52 12.53 4.91 -3.32
C TYR A 52 12.46 4.84 -4.85
N SER A 53 12.82 3.68 -5.39
CA SER A 53 12.81 3.45 -6.83
C SER A 53 12.06 2.17 -7.19
N ASP A 54 11.85 1.96 -8.50
CA ASP A 54 11.48 0.67 -9.05
C ASP A 54 12.61 -0.34 -8.85
N GLU A 55 12.27 -1.63 -8.94
CA GLU A 55 13.20 -2.74 -8.82
C GLU A 55 12.88 -3.83 -9.86
N ASP A 56 13.80 -4.72 -10.09
CA ASP A 56 13.58 -5.97 -10.81
C ASP A 56 14.32 -7.13 -10.11
N LYS A 57 14.23 -8.29 -10.70
CA LYS A 57 14.92 -9.48 -10.21
C LYS A 57 16.11 -9.82 -11.09
N LEU A 58 17.16 -10.30 -10.43
CA LEU A 58 18.38 -10.80 -11.06
C LEU A 58 18.47 -12.32 -10.80
N ASP A 59 18.80 -13.09 -11.83
CA ASP A 59 19.02 -14.52 -11.67
C ASP A 59 20.25 -14.82 -10.79
N MET A 60 20.38 -16.08 -10.35
CA MET A 60 21.49 -16.50 -9.47
C MET A 60 22.86 -16.27 -10.11
N ASP A 61 22.95 -16.45 -11.42
CA ASP A 61 24.20 -16.30 -12.17
C ASP A 61 24.57 -14.84 -12.46
N GLY A 62 23.67 -13.89 -12.16
CA GLY A 62 23.87 -12.47 -12.40
C GLY A 62 23.84 -12.08 -13.88
N LYS A 63 23.12 -12.84 -14.72
CA LYS A 63 23.12 -12.65 -16.18
C LYS A 63 21.79 -12.15 -16.74
N ALA A 64 20.68 -12.49 -16.11
CA ALA A 64 19.35 -12.14 -16.62
C ALA A 64 18.57 -11.32 -15.61
N LEU A 65 18.01 -10.19 -16.08
CA LEU A 65 17.04 -9.37 -15.35
C LEU A 65 15.63 -9.77 -15.78
N PHE A 66 14.71 -9.90 -14.82
CA PHE A 66 13.34 -10.32 -15.07
C PHE A 66 12.39 -9.77 -14.01
N ASP A 67 11.10 -9.89 -14.23
CA ASP A 67 10.01 -9.54 -13.30
C ASP A 67 10.13 -8.12 -12.75
N PRO A 68 10.15 -7.07 -13.62
CA PRO A 68 10.26 -5.69 -13.15
C PRO A 68 9.02 -5.29 -12.35
N HIS A 69 9.25 -4.64 -11.21
CA HIS A 69 8.24 -4.07 -10.35
C HIS A 69 8.24 -2.54 -10.50
N PHE A 70 7.33 -2.03 -11.32
CA PHE A 70 7.07 -0.60 -11.46
C PHE A 70 6.13 -0.16 -10.36
N LYS A 71 6.60 0.72 -9.50
CA LYS A 71 5.91 1.14 -8.28
C LYS A 71 5.10 2.42 -8.54
N PRO A 72 3.98 2.62 -7.84
CA PRO A 72 3.28 3.90 -7.88
C PRO A 72 4.07 4.97 -7.10
N ASP A 73 3.67 6.24 -7.27
CA ASP A 73 4.01 7.29 -6.31
C ASP A 73 3.52 6.91 -4.91
N PHE A 74 4.07 7.56 -3.88
CA PHE A 74 3.82 7.17 -2.51
C PHE A 74 2.32 7.08 -2.18
N ASN A 75 1.91 5.88 -1.83
CA ASN A 75 0.55 5.54 -1.46
C ASN A 75 0.55 4.84 -0.09
N PRO A 76 0.15 5.54 0.99
CA PRO A 76 0.14 4.99 2.33
C PRO A 76 -0.83 3.81 2.48
N ASP A 77 -1.98 3.82 1.80
CA ASP A 77 -2.96 2.73 1.89
C ASP A 77 -2.42 1.45 1.23
N LEU A 78 -1.76 1.57 0.08
CA LEU A 78 -1.09 0.44 -0.56
C LEU A 78 0.03 -0.12 0.33
N LEU A 79 0.78 0.76 1.01
CA LEU A 79 1.86 0.34 1.90
C LEU A 79 1.33 -0.51 3.05
N THR A 80 0.12 -0.30 3.54
CA THR A 80 -0.49 -1.15 4.58
C THR A 80 -0.98 -2.50 4.08
N SER A 81 -1.03 -2.69 2.76
CA SER A 81 -1.43 -3.96 2.13
C SER A 81 -0.26 -4.78 1.63
N VAL A 82 0.84 -4.14 1.26
CA VAL A 82 2.05 -4.79 0.75
C VAL A 82 3.26 -3.88 0.93
N ASN A 83 4.42 -4.45 1.32
CA ASN A 83 5.68 -3.71 1.33
C ASN A 83 6.18 -3.48 -0.11
N TYR A 84 5.53 -2.58 -0.86
CA TYR A 84 5.91 -2.31 -2.25
C TYR A 84 7.15 -1.44 -2.38
N ILE A 85 7.53 -0.70 -1.34
CA ILE A 85 8.72 0.18 -1.35
C ILE A 85 10.01 -0.64 -1.36
N CYS A 86 10.18 -1.58 -0.46
CA CYS A 86 11.25 -2.54 -0.26
C CYS A 86 12.66 -2.01 -0.66
N HIS A 87 13.04 -2.11 -1.93
CA HIS A 87 14.30 -1.67 -2.52
C HIS A 87 14.05 -0.79 -3.78
N LEU A 88 14.90 0.13 -4.19
CA LEU A 88 15.92 0.80 -3.42
C LEU A 88 15.26 1.73 -2.39
N PHE A 89 15.78 1.78 -1.17
CA PHE A 89 15.27 2.68 -0.14
C PHE A 89 16.38 3.62 0.35
N VAL A 90 16.11 4.91 0.32
CA VAL A 90 17.04 5.98 0.69
C VAL A 90 16.38 6.86 1.74
N ILE A 91 17.10 7.15 2.81
CA ILE A 91 16.63 8.01 3.90
C ILE A 91 17.64 9.11 4.22
N ARG A 92 17.15 10.31 4.48
CA ARG A 92 17.98 11.42 4.93
C ARG A 92 18.40 11.23 6.39
N GLN A 93 19.64 11.57 6.71
CA GLN A 93 20.27 11.28 8.00
C GLN A 93 19.54 11.94 9.20
N ASP A 94 18.98 13.14 9.03
CA ASP A 94 18.20 13.78 10.08
C ASP A 94 16.93 13.01 10.44
N LEU A 95 16.24 12.48 9.44
CA LEU A 95 15.07 11.64 9.63
C LEU A 95 15.46 10.29 10.26
N LEU A 96 16.56 9.67 9.82
CA LEU A 96 17.07 8.43 10.44
C LEU A 96 17.34 8.62 11.94
N LYS A 97 17.94 9.75 12.33
CA LYS A 97 18.17 10.08 13.75
C LYS A 97 16.87 10.28 14.53
N GLN A 98 15.86 10.83 13.89
CA GLN A 98 14.54 11.05 14.49
C GLN A 98 13.79 9.74 14.74
N VAL A 99 13.76 8.85 13.74
CA VAL A 99 12.95 7.61 13.80
C VAL A 99 13.70 6.45 14.46
N GLY A 100 15.03 6.52 14.56
CA GLY A 100 15.88 5.44 15.02
C GLY A 100 16.08 4.33 13.99
N GLY A 101 16.90 3.34 14.33
CA GLY A 101 17.25 2.20 13.48
C GLY A 101 16.18 1.09 13.46
N PHE A 102 16.59 -0.09 13.00
CA PHE A 102 15.75 -1.29 13.00
C PHE A 102 15.42 -1.78 14.40
N ARG A 103 14.18 -2.25 14.60
CA ARG A 103 13.68 -2.75 15.89
C ARG A 103 13.61 -4.28 15.89
N GLN A 104 14.14 -4.89 16.95
CA GLN A 104 14.28 -6.34 17.08
C GLN A 104 12.93 -7.06 17.12
N GLU A 105 11.90 -6.45 17.69
CA GLU A 105 10.57 -7.02 17.78
C GLU A 105 9.90 -7.27 16.42
N PHE A 106 10.48 -6.70 15.34
CA PHE A 106 10.02 -6.88 13.95
C PHE A 106 10.98 -7.70 13.10
N ASP A 107 11.92 -8.44 13.71
CA ASP A 107 12.81 -9.32 12.98
C ASP A 107 12.02 -10.23 12.04
N GLY A 108 12.41 -10.29 10.76
CA GLY A 108 11.69 -10.92 9.64
C GLY A 108 10.89 -9.95 8.75
N ALA A 109 10.54 -8.75 9.26
CA ALA A 109 9.94 -7.64 8.52
C ALA A 109 10.40 -6.28 9.09
N GLN A 110 11.63 -6.22 9.57
CA GLN A 110 12.20 -5.02 10.19
C GLN A 110 12.34 -3.84 9.22
N ASP A 111 12.56 -4.13 7.95
CA ASP A 111 12.56 -3.15 6.86
C ASP A 111 11.17 -2.52 6.69
N TYR A 112 10.12 -3.32 6.78
CA TYR A 112 8.74 -2.86 6.65
C TYR A 112 8.35 -1.93 7.80
N ASP A 113 8.65 -2.31 9.06
CA ASP A 113 8.47 -1.42 10.22
C ASP A 113 9.28 -0.11 10.07
N PHE A 114 10.52 -0.23 9.60
CA PHE A 114 11.39 0.93 9.41
C PHE A 114 10.84 1.87 8.32
N ILE A 115 10.38 1.33 7.19
CA ILE A 115 9.75 2.09 6.11
C ILE A 115 8.51 2.83 6.63
N PHE A 116 7.62 2.19 7.41
CA PHE A 116 6.48 2.85 8.02
C PHE A 116 6.91 4.04 8.87
N ARG A 117 7.83 3.85 9.83
CA ARG A 117 8.30 4.94 10.70
C ARG A 117 8.94 6.09 9.92
N CYS A 118 9.68 5.77 8.87
CA CYS A 118 10.28 6.78 8.00
C CYS A 118 9.22 7.55 7.22
N THR A 119 8.25 6.88 6.62
CA THR A 119 7.21 7.53 5.80
C THR A 119 6.19 8.29 6.65
N GLU A 120 5.91 7.84 7.87
CA GLU A 120 5.08 8.55 8.87
C GLU A 120 5.70 9.90 9.29
N ALA A 121 7.01 9.94 9.46
CA ALA A 121 7.72 11.10 9.98
C ALA A 121 8.27 12.03 8.87
N ALA A 122 8.36 11.54 7.64
CA ALA A 122 8.91 12.30 6.52
C ALA A 122 8.00 13.45 6.09
N LYS A 123 8.59 14.62 5.83
CA LYS A 123 7.86 15.74 5.21
C LYS A 123 7.47 15.43 3.78
N ARG A 124 8.32 14.70 3.06
CA ARG A 124 8.09 14.29 1.67
C ARG A 124 8.76 12.95 1.38
N VAL A 125 8.00 12.08 0.74
CA VAL A 125 8.44 10.82 0.16
C VAL A 125 8.46 11.00 -1.37
N TYR A 126 9.53 10.60 -2.04
CA TYR A 126 9.71 10.77 -3.47
C TYR A 126 9.97 9.42 -4.15
N HIS A 127 9.29 9.17 -5.25
CA HIS A 127 9.48 8.00 -6.10
C HIS A 127 10.33 8.36 -7.31
N ILE A 128 11.37 7.58 -7.58
CA ILE A 128 12.13 7.64 -8.83
C ILE A 128 11.58 6.53 -9.74
N PRO A 129 10.81 6.85 -10.79
CA PRO A 129 10.19 5.84 -11.66
C PRO A 129 11.21 5.23 -12.62
N LYS A 130 12.21 4.58 -12.06
CA LYS A 130 13.30 3.89 -12.78
C LYS A 130 13.72 2.68 -11.97
N VAL A 131 14.06 1.58 -12.64
CA VAL A 131 14.67 0.41 -12.02
C VAL A 131 16.10 0.76 -11.60
N LEU A 132 16.32 0.92 -10.30
CA LEU A 132 17.63 1.27 -9.73
C LEU A 132 18.13 0.22 -8.73
N TYR A 133 17.47 -0.93 -8.69
CA TYR A 133 17.81 -2.04 -7.82
C TYR A 133 17.52 -3.37 -8.50
N HIS A 134 18.46 -4.31 -8.40
CA HIS A 134 18.34 -5.66 -8.95
C HIS A 134 18.44 -6.68 -7.82
N TRP A 135 17.29 -7.22 -7.42
CA TRP A 135 17.19 -8.20 -6.34
C TRP A 135 17.55 -9.60 -6.81
N ARG A 136 18.62 -10.16 -6.25
CA ARG A 136 19.09 -11.50 -6.63
C ARG A 136 18.20 -12.59 -6.04
N CYS A 137 17.64 -13.41 -6.91
CA CYS A 137 16.82 -14.56 -6.51
C CYS A 137 17.67 -15.77 -6.19
N HIS A 138 17.56 -16.31 -4.98
CA HIS A 138 18.19 -17.55 -4.56
C HIS A 138 17.14 -18.66 -4.36
N GLN A 139 17.51 -19.92 -4.67
CA GLN A 139 16.64 -21.08 -4.45
C GLN A 139 16.28 -21.28 -2.97
N ASN A 140 17.12 -20.79 -2.05
CA ASN A 140 16.93 -20.84 -0.59
C ASN A 140 16.43 -19.52 0.01
N SER A 141 15.92 -18.59 -0.80
CA SER A 141 15.37 -17.34 -0.28
C SER A 141 14.14 -17.61 0.61
N THR A 142 13.80 -16.64 1.45
CA THR A 142 12.58 -16.68 2.29
C THR A 142 11.34 -17.05 1.47
N ALA A 143 11.37 -16.80 0.16
CA ALA A 143 10.33 -17.16 -0.80
C ALA A 143 10.12 -18.66 -0.99
N SER A 144 11.07 -19.52 -0.65
CA SER A 144 11.00 -20.99 -0.88
C SER A 144 10.71 -21.81 0.39
N ASN A 145 10.81 -21.24 1.60
CA ASN A 145 10.57 -21.97 2.86
C ASN A 145 9.26 -21.52 3.53
N PRO A 146 8.23 -22.41 3.66
CA PRO A 146 6.94 -22.06 4.27
C PRO A 146 7.02 -21.52 5.71
N GLU A 147 7.89 -22.09 6.55
CA GLU A 147 8.07 -21.63 7.94
C GLU A 147 8.70 -20.24 8.02
N SER A 148 9.65 -19.95 7.14
CA SER A 148 10.23 -18.61 7.01
C SER A 148 9.21 -17.60 6.51
N LYS A 149 8.32 -18.01 5.61
CA LYS A 149 7.20 -17.17 5.12
C LYS A 149 6.23 -16.80 6.23
N MET A 150 5.84 -17.77 7.08
CA MET A 150 4.91 -17.50 8.18
C MET A 150 5.51 -16.53 9.21
N TYR A 151 6.78 -16.73 9.58
CA TYR A 151 7.48 -15.85 10.52
C TYR A 151 7.56 -14.40 9.99
N ALA A 152 7.97 -14.23 8.73
CA ALA A 152 8.03 -12.90 8.09
C ALA A 152 6.65 -12.25 7.97
N PHE A 153 5.63 -13.06 7.62
CA PHE A 153 4.25 -12.59 7.55
C PHE A 153 3.75 -12.08 8.92
N GLU A 154 3.96 -12.84 10.00
CA GLU A 154 3.55 -12.43 11.34
C GLU A 154 4.29 -11.16 11.79
N ALA A 155 5.58 -11.03 11.46
CA ALA A 155 6.34 -9.82 11.74
C ALA A 155 5.80 -8.61 10.95
N GLY A 156 5.45 -8.78 9.67
CA GLY A 156 4.83 -7.75 8.84
C GLY A 156 3.45 -7.35 9.34
N SER A 157 2.62 -8.32 9.74
CA SER A 157 1.33 -8.04 10.37
C SER A 157 1.46 -7.19 11.64
N ARG A 158 2.47 -7.50 12.50
CA ARG A 158 2.77 -6.68 13.68
C ARG A 158 3.25 -5.26 13.29
N ALA A 159 4.07 -5.14 12.22
CA ALA A 159 4.54 -3.85 11.74
C ALA A 159 3.39 -2.94 11.29
N ILE A 160 2.42 -3.51 10.55
CA ILE A 160 1.20 -2.80 10.11
C ILE A 160 0.35 -2.40 11.32
N MET A 161 0.11 -3.30 12.28
CA MET A 161 -0.64 -2.97 13.49
C MET A 161 0.03 -1.86 14.28
N ALA A 162 1.35 -1.91 14.47
CA ALA A 162 2.10 -0.87 15.15
C ALA A 162 2.05 0.48 14.40
N HIS A 163 2.00 0.46 13.06
CA HIS A 163 1.74 1.65 12.25
C HIS A 163 0.36 2.26 12.59
N TYR A 164 -0.70 1.47 12.55
CA TYR A 164 -2.04 1.95 12.87
C TYR A 164 -2.16 2.51 14.30
N GLU A 165 -1.51 1.86 15.28
CA GLU A 165 -1.44 2.36 16.66
C GLU A 165 -0.78 3.74 16.72
N ARG A 166 0.36 3.94 16.06
CA ARG A 166 1.06 5.25 16.01
C ARG A 166 0.24 6.33 15.32
N MET A 167 -0.52 5.95 14.29
CA MET A 167 -1.38 6.87 13.54
C MET A 167 -2.75 7.11 14.21
N GLY A 168 -3.08 6.39 15.28
CA GLY A 168 -4.38 6.49 15.95
C GLY A 168 -5.54 5.95 15.10
N ILE A 169 -5.27 5.01 14.20
CA ILE A 169 -6.27 4.40 13.31
C ILE A 169 -6.81 3.14 13.98
N PRO A 170 -8.14 2.98 14.16
CA PRO A 170 -8.74 1.87 14.89
C PRO A 170 -8.80 0.59 14.03
N ALA A 171 -7.65 -0.02 13.77
CA ALA A 171 -7.57 -1.34 13.14
C ALA A 171 -7.87 -2.44 14.17
N VAL A 172 -8.70 -3.42 13.77
CA VAL A 172 -9.07 -4.57 14.61
C VAL A 172 -8.04 -5.69 14.47
N LYS A 173 -7.67 -6.02 13.24
CA LYS A 173 -6.69 -7.08 12.95
C LYS A 173 -6.09 -6.91 11.56
N VAL A 174 -4.91 -7.49 11.40
CA VAL A 174 -4.23 -7.64 10.11
C VAL A 174 -4.05 -9.13 9.84
N GLU A 175 -4.58 -9.60 8.73
CA GLU A 175 -4.59 -11.00 8.31
C GLU A 175 -3.85 -11.18 6.98
N LYS A 176 -3.55 -12.44 6.66
CA LYS A 176 -3.02 -12.79 5.35
C LYS A 176 -4.06 -12.48 4.27
N GLY A 177 -3.65 -11.76 3.24
CA GLY A 177 -4.45 -11.52 2.05
C GLY A 177 -4.43 -12.70 1.08
N VAL A 178 -4.54 -12.41 -0.22
CA VAL A 178 -4.63 -13.43 -1.28
C VAL A 178 -3.35 -14.23 -1.44
N ASP A 179 -2.19 -13.67 -1.07
CA ASP A 179 -0.88 -14.33 -1.16
C ASP A 179 0.03 -13.93 0.00
N TYR A 180 1.21 -14.58 0.10
CA TYR A 180 2.25 -14.21 1.08
C TYR A 180 2.81 -12.81 0.79
N GLY A 181 2.96 -12.00 1.85
CA GLY A 181 3.39 -10.61 1.74
C GLY A 181 2.27 -9.63 1.38
N ILE A 182 1.06 -10.12 1.12
CA ILE A 182 -0.14 -9.30 0.97
C ILE A 182 -0.97 -9.41 2.24
N TYR A 183 -1.42 -8.27 2.76
CA TYR A 183 -2.15 -8.14 4.03
C TYR A 183 -3.55 -7.60 3.80
N HIS A 184 -4.47 -8.04 4.63
CA HIS A 184 -5.83 -7.54 4.71
C HIS A 184 -6.10 -7.01 6.11
N THR A 185 -6.44 -5.73 6.21
CA THR A 185 -6.77 -5.09 7.48
C THR A 185 -8.28 -4.99 7.65
N THR A 186 -8.76 -5.37 8.82
CA THR A 186 -10.15 -5.13 9.24
C THR A 186 -10.17 -3.93 10.19
N PHE A 187 -11.03 -2.97 9.90
CA PHE A 187 -11.24 -1.79 10.72
C PHE A 187 -12.57 -1.87 11.47
N GLU A 188 -12.62 -1.26 12.63
CA GLU A 188 -13.87 -1.05 13.33
C GLU A 188 -14.62 0.12 12.68
N ILE A 189 -15.88 -0.13 12.32
CA ILE A 189 -16.74 0.94 11.79
C ILE A 189 -17.15 1.83 12.94
N GLN A 190 -16.79 3.11 12.90
CA GLN A 190 -17.12 4.09 13.90
C GLN A 190 -18.45 4.77 13.58
N GLY A 191 -19.50 4.41 14.33
CA GLY A 191 -20.85 4.91 14.11
C GLY A 191 -21.54 4.31 12.89
N GLU A 192 -22.61 4.97 12.45
CA GLU A 192 -23.38 4.60 11.25
C GLU A 192 -23.59 5.83 10.35
N PRO A 193 -22.54 6.38 9.72
CA PRO A 193 -22.71 7.54 8.84
C PRO A 193 -23.60 7.18 7.64
N LEU A 194 -24.43 8.13 7.21
CA LEU A 194 -25.21 7.97 5.99
C LEU A 194 -24.29 7.95 4.77
N VAL A 195 -24.39 6.89 3.96
CA VAL A 195 -23.64 6.74 2.71
C VAL A 195 -24.56 6.97 1.53
N SER A 196 -24.32 8.02 0.75
CA SER A 196 -25.06 8.34 -0.47
C SER A 196 -24.46 7.60 -1.66
N VAL A 197 -25.23 6.72 -2.28
CA VAL A 197 -24.85 5.99 -3.50
C VAL A 197 -25.43 6.72 -4.69
N ILE A 198 -24.57 7.37 -5.48
CA ILE A 198 -24.97 8.15 -6.64
C ILE A 198 -24.88 7.27 -7.89
N ILE A 199 -26.02 7.09 -8.59
CA ILE A 199 -26.13 6.22 -9.77
C ILE A 199 -26.64 7.03 -10.96
N PRO A 200 -25.79 7.37 -11.94
CA PRO A 200 -26.26 7.96 -13.20
C PRO A 200 -27.03 6.91 -14.00
N ASN A 201 -28.18 7.29 -14.51
CA ASN A 201 -29.01 6.42 -15.34
C ASN A 201 -29.58 7.15 -16.56
N LYS A 202 -29.58 6.47 -17.68
CA LYS A 202 -30.28 6.87 -18.89
C LYS A 202 -30.93 5.65 -19.52
N ASP A 203 -32.27 5.58 -19.47
CA ASP A 203 -32.99 4.37 -19.85
C ASP A 203 -32.53 3.17 -18.98
N HIS A 204 -32.34 1.96 -19.46
CA HIS A 204 -31.76 0.83 -18.72
C HIS A 204 -32.37 0.57 -17.32
N SER A 205 -33.70 0.66 -17.18
CA SER A 205 -34.37 0.45 -15.88
C SER A 205 -34.11 -0.93 -15.26
N GLN A 206 -33.92 -1.97 -16.09
CA GLN A 206 -33.63 -3.31 -15.61
C GLN A 206 -32.23 -3.43 -14.97
N ASP A 207 -31.20 -2.83 -15.59
CA ASP A 207 -29.85 -2.81 -15.06
C ASP A 207 -29.79 -2.02 -13.75
N LEU A 208 -30.55 -0.89 -13.70
CA LEU A 208 -30.68 -0.10 -12.50
C LEU A 208 -31.33 -0.90 -11.35
N ASP A 209 -32.40 -1.65 -11.63
CA ASP A 209 -33.07 -2.49 -10.65
C ASP A 209 -32.12 -3.56 -10.07
N VAL A 210 -31.38 -4.23 -10.94
CA VAL A 210 -30.37 -5.23 -10.53
C VAL A 210 -29.29 -4.58 -9.66
N CYS A 211 -28.79 -3.41 -10.04
CA CYS A 211 -27.79 -2.66 -9.29
C CYS A 211 -28.30 -2.31 -7.88
N VAL A 212 -29.43 -1.65 -7.77
CA VAL A 212 -30.02 -1.19 -6.50
C VAL A 212 -30.35 -2.39 -5.59
N ARG A 213 -31.01 -3.41 -6.11
CA ARG A 213 -31.32 -4.62 -5.34
C ARG A 213 -30.06 -5.32 -4.85
N SER A 214 -29.06 -5.46 -5.71
CA SER A 214 -27.79 -6.07 -5.34
C SER A 214 -27.10 -5.34 -4.18
N LEU A 215 -27.09 -4.01 -4.21
CA LEU A 215 -26.55 -3.18 -3.13
C LEU A 215 -27.36 -3.36 -1.84
N MET A 216 -28.68 -3.37 -1.92
CA MET A 216 -29.55 -3.54 -0.75
C MET A 216 -29.46 -4.94 -0.13
N GLU A 217 -29.39 -5.98 -0.94
CA GLU A 217 -29.42 -7.37 -0.48
C GLU A 217 -28.07 -7.84 0.02
N LYS A 218 -26.98 -7.46 -0.70
CA LYS A 218 -25.62 -7.96 -0.42
C LYS A 218 -24.83 -7.09 0.57
N SER A 219 -25.21 -5.82 0.75
CA SER A 219 -24.55 -4.97 1.72
C SER A 219 -24.95 -5.36 3.14
N SER A 220 -23.97 -5.51 4.02
CA SER A 220 -24.20 -5.61 5.46
C SER A 220 -24.49 -4.25 6.10
N TYR A 221 -24.01 -3.17 5.51
CA TYR A 221 -24.25 -1.81 5.96
C TYR A 221 -25.63 -1.33 5.52
N ARG A 222 -26.41 -0.71 6.42
CA ARG A 222 -27.84 -0.40 6.18
C ARG A 222 -28.13 1.08 6.08
N ASN A 223 -27.30 1.96 6.61
CA ASN A 223 -27.54 3.40 6.53
C ASN A 223 -27.10 3.96 5.18
N LEU A 224 -27.85 3.58 4.14
CA LEU A 224 -27.62 3.93 2.75
C LEU A 224 -28.76 4.77 2.21
N GLU A 225 -28.46 5.75 1.36
CA GLU A 225 -29.41 6.37 0.47
C GLU A 225 -28.96 6.21 -0.98
N PHE A 226 -29.92 6.18 -1.91
CA PHE A 226 -29.64 6.06 -3.33
C PHE A 226 -30.10 7.33 -4.04
N ILE A 227 -29.20 7.95 -4.80
CA ILE A 227 -29.47 9.14 -5.59
C ILE A 227 -29.35 8.78 -7.06
N ILE A 228 -30.49 8.70 -7.76
CA ILE A 228 -30.50 8.40 -9.18
C ILE A 228 -30.38 9.72 -9.95
N VAL A 229 -29.36 9.85 -10.76
CA VAL A 229 -29.15 11.02 -11.63
C VAL A 229 -29.73 10.68 -13.00
N GLU A 230 -30.89 11.19 -13.27
CA GLU A 230 -31.63 11.02 -14.55
C GLU A 230 -30.96 11.84 -15.65
N ASN A 231 -30.49 11.17 -16.72
CA ASN A 231 -29.75 11.77 -17.81
C ASN A 231 -30.51 11.67 -19.14
N ASN A 232 -31.67 12.39 -19.26
CA ASN A 232 -32.48 12.47 -20.46
C ASN A 232 -32.96 11.12 -21.00
N SER A 233 -33.55 10.28 -20.15
CA SER A 233 -34.21 9.04 -20.55
C SER A 233 -35.42 9.33 -21.46
N SER A 234 -35.67 8.42 -22.37
CA SER A 234 -36.78 8.50 -23.35
C SER A 234 -37.80 7.36 -23.19
N GLN A 235 -37.44 6.27 -22.51
CA GLN A 235 -38.28 5.09 -22.36
C GLN A 235 -39.29 5.28 -21.23
N LYS A 236 -40.56 4.97 -21.51
CA LYS A 236 -41.63 5.06 -20.52
C LYS A 236 -41.43 4.11 -19.33
N GLU A 237 -40.85 2.97 -19.58
CA GLU A 237 -40.52 1.93 -18.58
C GLU A 237 -39.56 2.46 -17.51
N THR A 238 -38.61 3.32 -17.90
CA THR A 238 -37.68 3.95 -16.98
C THR A 238 -38.38 4.88 -15.99
N PHE A 239 -39.29 5.71 -16.50
CA PHE A 239 -40.09 6.61 -15.64
C PHE A 239 -41.09 5.85 -14.78
N ALA A 240 -41.66 4.76 -15.29
CA ALA A 240 -42.50 3.87 -14.50
C ALA A 240 -41.74 3.20 -13.38
N TYR A 241 -40.49 2.75 -13.63
CA TYR A 241 -39.59 2.21 -12.61
C TYR A 241 -39.28 3.26 -11.53
N TYR A 242 -38.95 4.48 -11.90
CA TYR A 242 -38.70 5.54 -10.92
C TYR A 242 -39.89 5.78 -10.01
N ALA A 243 -41.13 5.84 -10.58
CA ALA A 243 -42.33 6.08 -9.80
C ALA A 243 -42.61 4.97 -8.77
N VAL A 244 -42.37 3.71 -9.14
CA VAL A 244 -42.55 2.56 -8.24
C VAL A 244 -41.42 2.50 -7.16
N SER A 245 -40.19 2.71 -7.58
CA SER A 245 -39.03 2.65 -6.67
C SER A 245 -39.07 3.75 -5.61
N TYR A 246 -39.58 4.94 -5.96
CA TYR A 246 -39.75 6.03 -5.00
C TYR A 246 -40.71 5.71 -3.86
N THR A 247 -41.71 4.87 -4.11
CA THR A 247 -42.72 4.49 -3.09
C THR A 247 -42.32 3.28 -2.24
N HIS A 248 -41.44 2.40 -2.73
CA HIS A 248 -41.16 1.13 -2.08
C HIS A 248 -39.70 1.02 -1.52
N LEU A 249 -38.79 1.86 -1.98
CA LEU A 249 -37.37 1.74 -1.67
C LEU A 249 -36.82 2.91 -0.85
N THR A 250 -37.60 3.79 -0.26
CA THR A 250 -37.06 5.02 0.38
C THR A 250 -35.93 5.65 -0.43
N LEU A 251 -36.14 5.76 -1.76
CA LEU A 251 -35.17 6.40 -2.65
C LEU A 251 -35.40 7.92 -2.64
N PRO A 252 -34.47 8.70 -2.13
CA PRO A 252 -34.82 10.08 -1.78
C PRO A 252 -34.78 11.07 -2.90
N THR A 253 -34.08 10.86 -4.03
CA THR A 253 -33.96 11.97 -4.98
C THR A 253 -33.64 11.52 -6.41
N ILE A 254 -34.54 11.86 -7.37
CA ILE A 254 -34.21 11.82 -8.79
C ILE A 254 -33.80 13.24 -9.19
N LEU A 255 -32.50 13.43 -9.44
CA LEU A 255 -31.96 14.68 -9.94
C LEU A 255 -32.02 14.65 -11.48
N ARG A 256 -32.76 15.54 -12.10
CA ARG A 256 -32.71 15.75 -13.56
C ARG A 256 -31.61 16.74 -13.87
N VAL A 257 -30.71 16.36 -14.74
CA VAL A 257 -29.67 17.22 -15.32
C VAL A 257 -30.07 17.62 -16.72
#